data_8a432af88cd2a97a6f29e2e64f43419c
#
_entry.id   8a432af88cd2a97a6f29e2e64f43419c
#
_cell.length_a   1.000
_cell.length_b   1.000
_cell.length_c   1.000
_cell.angle_alpha   90.00
_cell.angle_beta   90.00
_cell.angle_gamma   90.00
#
_symmetry.space_group_name_H-M   'P 1'
#
loop_
_entity.id
_entity.type
_entity.pdbx_description
1 polymer ?
#
loop_
_entity_poly.entity_id
_entity_poly.type
_entity_poly.pdbx_seq_one_letter_code
_entity_poly.pdbx_strand_id
1 'polypeptide(L)'
;MEASVILKMNACRVTQHRLDVLNYFMQSKIALTQGDLEDKFKNKIDRVSLYRMLHSFSEKKILCKLVDSKGTLSYVFDKHSLDNKDHFHPHYKCKSCNDVIELPELPESYMKQLKKLNIDELNILVEGTCDECQNKNE
;
A
#
# COMPACT_ATOMS: atom_id res chain seq x y z
N MET A 1 8.67 14.08 -2.96
CA MET A 1 8.03 14.04 -4.28
C MET A 1 6.56 14.35 -4.13
N GLU A 2 6.00 15.13 -5.03
CA GLU A 2 4.61 15.55 -4.94
C GLU A 2 3.65 14.54 -5.53
N ALA A 3 2.45 14.45 -4.96
CA ALA A 3 1.41 13.53 -5.42
C ALA A 3 1.04 13.76 -6.89
N SER A 4 0.99 15.02 -7.32
CA SER A 4 0.66 15.34 -8.71
C SER A 4 1.65 14.73 -9.71
N VAL A 5 2.94 14.72 -9.36
CA VAL A 5 3.99 14.14 -10.21
C VAL A 5 3.79 12.62 -10.29
N ILE A 6 3.52 11.99 -9.15
CA ILE A 6 3.29 10.54 -9.10
C ILE A 6 2.11 10.15 -9.98
N LEU A 7 1.01 10.89 -9.90
CA LEU A 7 -0.17 10.62 -10.72
C LEU A 7 0.14 10.74 -12.20
N LYS A 8 0.80 11.84 -12.60
CA LYS A 8 1.13 12.08 -14.01
C LYS A 8 2.03 11.01 -14.59
N MET A 9 3.06 10.60 -13.83
CA MET A 9 4.01 9.59 -14.28
C MET A 9 3.42 8.19 -14.34
N ASN A 10 2.31 7.96 -13.68
CA ASN A 10 1.58 6.70 -13.72
C ASN A 10 0.34 6.76 -14.61
N ALA A 11 0.26 7.77 -15.48
CA ALA A 11 -0.84 7.96 -16.41
C ALA A 11 -2.21 8.08 -15.71
N CYS A 12 -2.22 8.69 -14.53
CA CYS A 12 -3.42 9.00 -13.79
C CYS A 12 -3.80 10.46 -13.99
N ARG A 13 -5.07 10.69 -14.26
CA ARG A 13 -5.59 12.06 -14.34
C ARG A 13 -5.47 12.73 -12.96
N VAL A 14 -4.96 13.96 -12.92
CA VAL A 14 -4.83 14.71 -11.67
C VAL A 14 -6.17 15.38 -11.36
N THR A 15 -6.76 14.99 -10.24
CA THR A 15 -7.98 15.61 -9.72
C THR A 15 -7.75 15.91 -8.23
N GLN A 16 -8.56 16.83 -7.68
CA GLN A 16 -8.41 17.19 -6.27
C GLN A 16 -8.63 15.98 -5.36
N HIS A 17 -9.63 15.15 -5.64
CA HIS A 17 -9.89 13.95 -4.83
C HIS A 17 -8.71 12.98 -4.87
N ARG A 18 -8.11 12.78 -6.04
CA ARG A 18 -6.95 11.88 -6.15
C ARG A 18 -5.74 12.43 -5.42
N LEU A 19 -5.52 13.74 -5.49
CA LEU A 19 -4.44 14.38 -4.75
C LEU A 19 -4.65 14.22 -3.24
N ASP A 20 -5.86 14.47 -2.76
CA ASP A 20 -6.17 14.38 -1.33
C ASP A 20 -5.95 12.95 -0.80
N VAL A 21 -6.45 11.95 -1.52
CA VAL A 21 -6.31 10.56 -1.11
C VAL A 21 -4.84 10.12 -1.15
N LEU A 22 -4.14 10.44 -2.25
CA LEU A 22 -2.74 10.02 -2.37
C LEU A 22 -1.86 10.70 -1.33
N ASN A 23 -2.06 12.00 -1.07
CA ASN A 23 -1.31 12.71 -0.02
C ASN A 23 -1.54 12.09 1.35
N TYR A 24 -2.76 11.66 1.63
CA TYR A 24 -3.08 11.00 2.90
C TYR A 24 -2.28 9.70 3.05
N PHE A 25 -2.20 8.90 1.98
CA PHE A 25 -1.39 7.69 1.97
C PHE A 25 0.11 7.98 2.15
N MET A 26 0.61 9.01 1.47
CA MET A 26 2.03 9.34 1.52
C MET A 26 2.49 9.79 2.91
N GLN A 27 1.57 10.30 3.72
CA GLN A 27 1.86 10.76 5.08
C GLN A 27 1.60 9.70 6.14
N SER A 28 0.96 8.62 5.78
CA SER A 28 0.56 7.59 6.74
C SER A 28 1.66 6.57 6.99
N LYS A 29 1.87 6.24 8.26
CA LYS A 29 2.77 5.16 8.67
C LYS A 29 2.04 3.83 8.77
N ILE A 30 0.71 3.87 8.77
CA ILE A 30 -0.11 2.67 8.91
C ILE A 30 -0.74 2.30 7.59
N ALA A 31 -1.07 1.01 7.45
CA ALA A 31 -1.86 0.56 6.32
C ALA A 31 -3.31 1.05 6.51
N LEU A 32 -3.93 1.47 5.42
CA LEU A 32 -5.28 2.04 5.45
C LEU A 32 -6.24 1.13 4.70
N THR A 33 -7.38 0.83 5.33
CA THR A 33 -8.46 0.08 4.68
C THR A 33 -9.37 1.06 3.93
N GLN A 34 -10.26 0.52 3.10
CA GLN A 34 -11.27 1.36 2.46
C GLN A 34 -12.15 2.05 3.51
N GLY A 35 -12.50 1.31 4.60
CA GLY A 35 -13.27 1.90 5.69
C GLY A 35 -12.58 3.10 6.33
N ASP A 36 -11.26 3.02 6.51
CA ASP A 36 -10.48 4.15 7.05
C ASP A 36 -10.60 5.38 6.14
N LEU A 37 -10.53 5.16 4.83
CA LEU A 37 -10.66 6.26 3.87
C LEU A 37 -12.08 6.80 3.79
N GLU A 38 -13.07 5.93 3.90
CA GLU A 38 -14.47 6.36 3.94
C GLU A 38 -14.71 7.29 5.14
N ASP A 39 -14.14 6.95 6.28
CA ASP A 39 -14.25 7.79 7.48
C ASP A 39 -13.51 9.12 7.31
N LYS A 40 -12.29 9.06 6.76
CA LYS A 40 -11.47 10.27 6.58
C LYS A 40 -12.10 11.25 5.60
N PHE A 41 -12.66 10.75 4.50
CA PHE A 41 -13.19 11.58 3.43
C PHE A 41 -14.72 11.58 3.40
N LYS A 42 -15.33 11.30 4.54
CA LYS A 42 -16.78 11.34 4.71
C LYS A 42 -17.34 12.71 4.27
N ASN A 43 -18.39 12.68 3.49
CA ASN A 43 -19.06 13.88 2.92
C ASN A 43 -18.24 14.60 1.83
N LYS A 44 -17.07 14.11 1.48
CA LYS A 44 -16.25 14.70 0.41
C LYS A 44 -16.16 13.79 -0.81
N ILE A 45 -15.95 12.50 -0.57
CA ILE A 45 -15.78 11.51 -1.63
C ILE A 45 -16.68 10.34 -1.32
N ASP A 46 -17.51 9.93 -2.29
CA ASP A 46 -18.42 8.80 -2.10
C ASP A 46 -17.68 7.46 -2.14
N ARG A 47 -18.34 6.44 -1.58
CA ARG A 47 -17.76 5.09 -1.45
C ARG A 47 -17.33 4.51 -2.80
N VAL A 48 -18.15 4.65 -3.83
CA VAL A 48 -17.86 4.08 -5.14
C VAL A 48 -16.63 4.72 -5.75
N SER A 49 -16.52 6.05 -5.64
CA SER A 49 -15.36 6.79 -6.15
C SER A 49 -14.09 6.40 -5.42
N LEU A 50 -14.14 6.23 -4.10
CA LEU A 50 -13.00 5.75 -3.30
C LEU A 50 -12.58 4.35 -3.74
N TYR A 51 -13.54 3.44 -3.90
CA TYR A 51 -13.25 2.07 -4.33
C TYR A 51 -12.54 2.06 -5.68
N ARG A 52 -13.06 2.80 -6.64
CA ARG A 52 -12.47 2.88 -7.99
C ARG A 52 -11.07 3.46 -7.95
N MET A 53 -10.87 4.46 -7.10
CA MET A 53 -9.58 5.14 -6.95
C MET A 53 -8.54 4.18 -6.35
N LEU A 54 -8.90 3.46 -5.28
CA LEU A 54 -8.02 2.47 -4.65
C LEU A 54 -7.67 1.36 -5.64
N HIS A 55 -8.65 0.89 -6.39
CA HIS A 55 -8.43 -0.15 -7.40
C HIS A 55 -7.46 0.34 -8.48
N SER A 56 -7.69 1.54 -9.01
CA SER A 56 -6.83 2.15 -10.03
C SER A 56 -5.40 2.33 -9.51
N PHE A 57 -5.25 2.89 -8.32
CA PHE A 57 -3.93 3.13 -7.72
C PHE A 57 -3.18 1.81 -7.47
N SER A 58 -3.91 0.75 -7.10
CA SER A 58 -3.30 -0.57 -6.90
C SER A 58 -2.86 -1.20 -8.20
N GLU A 59 -3.68 -1.13 -9.24
CA GLU A 59 -3.34 -1.67 -10.55
C GLU A 59 -2.11 -0.97 -11.13
N LYS A 60 -2.00 0.33 -10.92
CA LYS A 60 -0.86 1.11 -11.40
C LYS A 60 0.35 1.04 -10.47
N LYS A 61 0.24 0.26 -9.41
CA LYS A 61 1.30 0.04 -8.41
C LYS A 61 1.74 1.32 -7.71
N ILE A 62 0.84 2.30 -7.62
CA ILE A 62 1.02 3.47 -6.77
C ILE A 62 0.82 3.07 -5.32
N LEU A 63 -0.13 2.16 -5.07
CA LEU A 63 -0.38 1.55 -3.77
C LEU A 63 -0.07 0.06 -3.82
N CYS A 64 0.40 -0.47 -2.70
CA CYS A 64 0.55 -1.91 -2.49
C CYS A 64 -0.64 -2.41 -1.69
N LYS A 65 -1.23 -3.52 -2.12
CA LYS A 65 -2.27 -4.21 -1.36
C LYS A 65 -1.62 -5.11 -0.32
N LEU A 66 -2.16 -5.10 0.90
CA LEU A 66 -1.72 -5.99 1.97
C LEU A 66 -2.94 -6.76 2.46
N VAL A 67 -2.81 -8.08 2.54
CA VAL A 67 -3.86 -8.94 3.09
C VAL A 67 -3.31 -9.59 4.35
N ASP A 68 -3.95 -9.35 5.49
CA ASP A 68 -3.47 -9.88 6.76
C ASP A 68 -4.01 -11.29 7.01
N SER A 69 -3.61 -11.88 8.15
CA SER A 69 -4.00 -13.24 8.52
C SER A 69 -5.51 -13.42 8.72
N LYS A 70 -6.22 -12.32 8.93
CA LYS A 70 -7.69 -12.32 9.09
C LYS A 70 -8.40 -12.09 7.77
N GLY A 71 -7.66 -11.90 6.67
CA GLY A 71 -8.22 -11.61 5.37
C GLY A 71 -8.58 -10.15 5.15
N THR A 72 -8.18 -9.26 6.04
CA THR A 72 -8.45 -7.83 5.89
C THR A 72 -7.55 -7.22 4.84
N LEU A 73 -8.14 -6.53 3.88
CA LEU A 73 -7.42 -5.84 2.81
C LEU A 73 -7.11 -4.41 3.23
N SER A 74 -5.84 -4.05 3.13
CA SER A 74 -5.40 -2.68 3.38
C SER A 74 -4.40 -2.26 2.31
N TYR A 75 -4.03 -0.99 2.32
CA TYR A 75 -3.16 -0.41 1.29
C TYR A 75 -2.09 0.45 1.95
N VAL A 76 -0.92 0.47 1.33
CA VAL A 76 0.17 1.39 1.70
C VAL A 76 0.70 2.03 0.43
N PHE A 77 1.24 3.25 0.57
CA PHE A 77 1.88 3.93 -0.54
C PHE A 77 3.16 3.19 -0.93
N ASP A 78 3.33 2.93 -2.22
CA ASP A 78 4.55 2.31 -2.75
C ASP A 78 5.57 3.42 -3.01
N LYS A 79 6.60 3.50 -2.17
CA LYS A 79 7.67 4.52 -2.29
C LYS A 79 8.46 4.37 -3.59
N HIS A 80 8.36 3.22 -4.24
CA HIS A 80 9.07 2.92 -5.47
C HIS A 80 8.15 2.96 -6.69
N SER A 81 7.01 3.67 -6.57
CA SER A 81 6.03 3.75 -7.64
C SER A 81 6.55 4.33 -8.95
N LEU A 82 7.64 5.09 -8.90
CA LEU A 82 8.28 5.67 -10.09
C LEU A 82 9.53 4.88 -10.54
N ASP A 83 9.92 3.89 -9.77
CA ASP A 83 11.08 3.06 -10.07
C ASP A 83 10.69 1.87 -10.93
N ASN A 84 11.64 0.93 -11.10
CA ASN A 84 11.38 -0.30 -11.83
C ASN A 84 10.28 -1.12 -11.14
N LYS A 85 9.15 -1.31 -11.83
CA LYS A 85 7.98 -2.01 -11.32
C LYS A 85 8.16 -3.53 -11.21
N ASP A 86 9.28 -4.06 -11.68
CA ASP A 86 9.61 -5.47 -11.56
C ASP A 86 10.15 -5.83 -10.17
N HIS A 87 10.44 -4.83 -9.36
CA HIS A 87 10.90 -5.04 -7.99
C HIS A 87 9.72 -5.36 -7.08
N PHE A 88 9.95 -6.23 -6.11
CA PHE A 88 8.93 -6.59 -5.13
C PHE A 88 9.51 -6.51 -3.72
N HIS A 89 8.81 -5.77 -2.87
CA HIS A 89 9.18 -5.58 -1.47
C HIS A 89 8.13 -6.20 -0.56
N PRO A 90 8.49 -7.23 0.23
CA PRO A 90 7.60 -7.67 1.30
C PRO A 90 7.42 -6.55 2.33
N HIS A 91 6.37 -6.65 3.12
CA HIS A 91 6.08 -5.68 4.16
C HIS A 91 5.96 -6.36 5.51
N TYR A 92 6.27 -5.63 6.57
CA TYR A 92 6.05 -6.06 7.96
C TYR A 92 5.00 -5.14 8.57
N LYS A 93 4.01 -5.74 9.25
CA LYS A 93 2.95 -4.99 9.91
C LYS A 93 2.88 -5.38 11.37
N CYS A 94 2.86 -4.38 12.26
CA CYS A 94 2.62 -4.60 13.68
C CYS A 94 1.13 -4.80 13.93
N LYS A 95 0.77 -5.88 14.61
CA LYS A 95 -0.63 -6.19 14.91
C LYS A 95 -1.23 -5.24 15.95
N SER A 96 -0.38 -4.61 16.77
CA SER A 96 -0.84 -3.73 17.86
C SER A 96 -1.06 -2.31 17.41
N CYS A 97 -0.09 -1.68 16.71
CA CYS A 97 -0.18 -0.28 16.31
C CYS A 97 -0.50 -0.08 14.84
N ASN A 98 -0.48 -1.16 14.04
CA ASN A 98 -0.72 -1.17 12.60
C ASN A 98 0.33 -0.44 11.76
N ASP A 99 1.47 -0.07 12.36
CA ASP A 99 2.59 0.49 11.60
C ASP A 99 3.09 -0.53 10.60
N VAL A 100 3.45 -0.06 9.41
CA VAL A 100 3.95 -0.90 8.32
C VAL A 100 5.36 -0.46 7.96
N ILE A 101 6.26 -1.44 7.81
CA ILE A 101 7.64 -1.21 7.39
C ILE A 101 7.87 -1.99 6.10
N GLU A 102 8.51 -1.35 5.14
CA GLU A 102 8.94 -2.02 3.92
C GLU A 102 10.19 -2.86 4.22
N LEU A 103 10.17 -4.12 3.82
CA LEU A 103 11.31 -5.02 3.98
C LEU A 103 12.18 -4.98 2.71
N PRO A 104 13.43 -5.48 2.79
CA PRO A 104 14.29 -5.53 1.61
C PRO A 104 13.66 -6.35 0.48
N GLU A 105 14.08 -6.05 -0.75
CA GLU A 105 13.64 -6.79 -1.92
C GLU A 105 13.93 -8.28 -1.76
N LEU A 106 13.10 -9.11 -2.37
CA LEU A 106 13.37 -10.54 -2.44
C LEU A 106 14.65 -10.79 -3.25
N PRO A 107 15.46 -11.78 -2.85
CA PRO A 107 16.67 -12.12 -3.60
C PRO A 107 16.37 -12.39 -5.07
N GLU A 108 17.31 -12.00 -5.94
CA GLU A 108 17.15 -12.18 -7.37
C GLU A 108 16.90 -13.65 -7.75
N SER A 109 17.58 -14.57 -7.07
CA SER A 109 17.39 -16.01 -7.28
C SER A 109 15.95 -16.44 -7.01
N TYR A 110 15.34 -15.88 -5.96
CA TYR A 110 13.95 -16.16 -5.62
C TYR A 110 13.00 -15.56 -6.66
N MET A 111 13.26 -14.33 -7.07
CA MET A 111 12.45 -13.66 -8.09
C MET A 111 12.47 -14.41 -9.42
N LYS A 112 13.63 -14.99 -9.78
CA LYS A 112 13.74 -15.79 -10.99
C LYS A 112 12.86 -17.04 -10.93
N GLN A 113 12.75 -17.67 -9.76
CA GLN A 113 11.87 -18.82 -9.58
C GLN A 113 10.40 -18.42 -9.73
N LEU A 114 10.04 -17.27 -9.17
CA LEU A 114 8.67 -16.75 -9.28
C LEU A 114 8.29 -16.45 -10.73
N LYS A 115 9.24 -15.92 -11.52
CA LYS A 115 8.98 -15.58 -12.93
C LYS A 115 8.69 -16.80 -13.80
N LYS A 116 9.07 -17.98 -13.35
CA LYS A 116 8.75 -19.23 -14.04
C LYS A 116 7.30 -19.65 -13.85
N LEU A 117 6.61 -19.06 -12.89
CA LEU A 117 5.22 -19.35 -12.57
C LEU A 117 4.32 -18.33 -13.24
N ASN A 118 3.10 -18.73 -13.54
CA ASN A 118 2.09 -17.82 -14.05
C ASN A 118 1.37 -17.20 -12.83
N ILE A 119 1.84 -16.04 -12.40
CA ILE A 119 1.37 -15.39 -11.17
C ILE A 119 0.52 -14.18 -11.50
N ASP A 120 -0.71 -14.14 -10.97
CA ASP A 120 -1.59 -12.98 -11.08
C ASP A 120 -1.32 -11.97 -9.98
N GLU A 121 -1.10 -12.43 -8.75
CA GLU A 121 -0.84 -11.56 -7.60
C GLU A 121 0.26 -12.14 -6.74
N LEU A 122 1.03 -11.25 -6.12
CA LEU A 122 2.07 -11.61 -5.16
C LEU A 122 1.93 -10.72 -3.94
N ASN A 123 1.58 -11.33 -2.81
CA ASN A 123 1.45 -10.62 -1.52
C ASN A 123 2.29 -11.34 -0.48
N ILE A 124 3.21 -10.61 0.14
CA ILE A 124 3.96 -11.15 1.28
C ILE A 124 3.86 -10.14 2.41
N LEU A 125 3.17 -10.52 3.47
CA LEU A 125 3.02 -9.70 4.65
C LEU A 125 3.51 -10.48 5.86
N VAL A 126 4.52 -9.94 6.53
CA VAL A 126 5.03 -10.49 7.78
C VAL A 126 4.35 -9.74 8.92
N GLU A 127 3.74 -10.47 9.84
CA GLU A 127 3.01 -9.88 10.96
C GLU A 127 3.70 -10.19 12.28
N GLY A 128 3.66 -9.24 13.20
CA GLY A 128 4.23 -9.41 14.53
C GLY A 128 3.90 -8.23 15.42
N THR A 129 4.67 -8.05 16.48
CA THR A 129 4.55 -6.92 17.38
C THR A 129 5.87 -6.15 17.37
N CYS A 130 5.84 -4.86 17.02
CA CYS A 130 7.06 -4.06 16.94
C CYS A 130 7.67 -3.83 18.32
N ASP A 131 8.93 -3.41 18.33
CA ASP A 131 9.70 -3.22 19.58
C ASP A 131 9.00 -2.28 20.56
N GLU A 132 8.45 -1.17 20.04
CA GLU A 132 7.74 -0.21 20.89
C GLU A 132 6.52 -0.83 21.54
N CYS A 133 5.75 -1.62 20.78
CA CYS A 133 4.55 -2.28 21.32
C CYS A 133 4.91 -3.42 22.28
N GLN A 134 6.00 -4.14 22.03
CA GLN A 134 6.48 -5.16 22.96
C GLN A 134 6.88 -4.53 24.29
N ASN A 135 7.57 -3.41 24.25
CA ASN A 135 8.01 -2.72 25.47
C ASN A 135 6.83 -2.16 26.28
N LYS A 136 5.75 -1.77 25.62
CA LYS A 136 4.54 -1.28 26.30
C LYS A 136 3.77 -2.38 27.01
N ASN A 137 3.95 -3.64 26.58
CA ASN A 137 3.24 -4.80 27.13
C ASN A 137 3.99 -5.49 28.27
N GLU A 138 5.15 -4.97 28.69
CA GLU A 138 5.91 -5.50 29.81
C GLU A 138 5.50 -4.90 31.17
#